data_d63edaa69ff58ad1e9f09af777427d43
#
_entry.id   d63edaa69ff58ad1e9f09af777427d43
#
_cell.length_a   1.000
_cell.length_b   1.000
_cell.length_c   1.000
_cell.angle_alpha   90.00
_cell.angle_beta   90.00
_cell.angle_gamma   90.00
#
_symmetry.space_group_name_H-M   'P 1'
#
loop_
_entity.id
_entity.type
_entity.pdbx_description
1 polymer ?
#
loop_
_entity_poly.entity_id
_entity_poly.type
_entity_poly.pdbx_seq_one_letter_code
_entity_poly.pdbx_strand_id
1 'polypeptide(L)'
;MSPKQQRGEATVDQLLTAALRVFAESGQQGFTVNAVASASGVSLGSLYHHFGNFDGLAAALYIRCMDELCDDMVASLTRCRTARTGIRAWVTSYLRFTREHRDVALFLHASAYSGYLVAHAEAIGAAKAAKFAAIMDWLRVRVERGEVAPLPTAVIEVLVMGPLTEAARRWLSSTYEIDLAEAERHLPDLIWRSLRPEPA
;
A
#
# COMPACT_ATOMS: atom_id res chain seq x y z
N MET A 1 -18.62 -12.91 -18.44
CA MET A 1 -18.61 -11.42 -18.49
C MET A 1 -19.14 -10.94 -19.83
N SER A 2 -19.97 -9.88 -19.85
CA SER A 2 -20.50 -9.33 -21.10
C SER A 2 -19.45 -8.45 -21.80
N PRO A 3 -19.47 -8.33 -23.16
CA PRO A 3 -18.54 -7.45 -23.88
C PRO A 3 -18.60 -5.97 -23.43
N LYS A 4 -19.75 -5.51 -22.93
CA LYS A 4 -19.91 -4.17 -22.36
C LYS A 4 -19.17 -4.02 -21.02
N GLN A 5 -19.21 -5.04 -20.20
CA GLN A 5 -18.52 -5.07 -18.90
C GLN A 5 -16.99 -5.08 -19.09
N GLN A 6 -16.50 -5.89 -20.03
CA GLN A 6 -15.06 -5.93 -20.34
C GLN A 6 -14.52 -4.59 -20.85
N ARG A 7 -15.31 -3.87 -21.69
CA ARG A 7 -14.91 -2.53 -22.15
C ARG A 7 -14.89 -1.52 -20.99
N GLY A 8 -15.85 -1.61 -20.07
CA GLY A 8 -15.90 -0.75 -18.88
C GLY A 8 -14.68 -0.95 -17.99
N GLU A 9 -14.32 -2.19 -17.70
CA GLU A 9 -13.14 -2.55 -16.90
C GLU A 9 -11.85 -2.09 -17.58
N ALA A 10 -11.69 -2.27 -18.88
CA ALA A 10 -10.53 -1.78 -19.63
C ALA A 10 -10.42 -0.25 -19.57
N THR A 11 -11.55 0.48 -19.65
CA THR A 11 -11.56 1.95 -19.52
C THR A 11 -11.15 2.40 -18.12
N VAL A 12 -11.63 1.72 -17.08
CA VAL A 12 -11.24 1.99 -15.68
C VAL A 12 -9.74 1.77 -15.50
N ASP A 13 -9.22 0.65 -15.96
CA ASP A 13 -7.78 0.34 -15.86
C ASP A 13 -6.92 1.37 -16.61
N GLN A 14 -7.34 1.77 -17.82
CA GLN A 14 -6.66 2.80 -18.61
C GLN A 14 -6.62 4.15 -17.87
N LEU A 15 -7.73 4.55 -17.25
CA LEU A 15 -7.81 5.79 -16.46
C LEU A 15 -6.94 5.74 -15.21
N LEU A 16 -6.97 4.64 -14.46
CA LEU A 16 -6.15 4.50 -13.25
C LEU A 16 -4.66 4.41 -13.57
N THR A 17 -4.28 3.75 -14.66
CA THR A 17 -2.88 3.71 -15.13
C THR A 17 -2.37 5.08 -15.55
N ALA A 18 -3.19 5.84 -16.29
CA ALA A 18 -2.86 7.21 -16.65
C ALA A 18 -2.79 8.13 -15.42
N ALA A 19 -3.70 7.96 -14.46
CA ALA A 19 -3.73 8.72 -13.22
C ALA A 19 -2.44 8.54 -12.40
N LEU A 20 -1.98 7.30 -12.24
CA LEU A 20 -0.72 7.02 -11.54
C LEU A 20 0.48 7.67 -12.25
N ARG A 21 0.55 7.54 -13.58
CA ARG A 21 1.61 8.17 -14.38
C ARG A 21 1.61 9.69 -14.25
N VAL A 22 0.44 10.35 -14.38
CA VAL A 22 0.31 11.80 -14.22
C VAL A 22 0.78 12.24 -12.83
N PHE A 23 0.41 11.49 -11.78
CA PHE A 23 0.86 11.79 -10.43
C PHE A 23 2.38 11.65 -10.28
N ALA A 24 2.96 10.59 -10.81
CA ALA A 24 4.40 10.35 -10.74
C ALA A 24 5.22 11.43 -11.47
N GLU A 25 4.74 11.90 -12.62
CA GLU A 25 5.42 12.90 -13.46
C GLU A 25 5.24 14.34 -12.95
N SER A 26 4.05 14.68 -12.42
CA SER A 26 3.66 16.07 -12.14
C SER A 26 3.38 16.35 -10.66
N GLY A 27 3.45 15.34 -9.81
CA GLY A 27 3.17 15.45 -8.37
C GLY A 27 1.71 15.84 -8.07
N GLN A 28 1.45 16.19 -6.83
CA GLN A 28 0.11 16.54 -6.37
C GLN A 28 -0.48 17.76 -7.09
N GLN A 29 0.34 18.76 -7.44
CA GLN A 29 -0.14 19.98 -8.10
C GLN A 29 -0.58 19.73 -9.54
N GLY A 30 0.08 18.82 -10.25
CA GLY A 30 -0.25 18.46 -11.63
C GLY A 30 -1.29 17.35 -11.75
N PHE A 31 -1.65 16.70 -10.63
CA PHE A 31 -2.64 15.63 -10.60
C PHE A 31 -4.05 16.21 -10.67
N THR A 32 -4.55 16.39 -11.87
CA THR A 32 -5.87 16.99 -12.16
C THR A 32 -6.69 16.09 -13.09
N VAL A 33 -8.03 16.25 -13.05
CA VAL A 33 -8.94 15.49 -13.90
C VAL A 33 -8.64 15.70 -15.40
N ASN A 34 -8.29 16.93 -15.79
CA ASN A 34 -7.96 17.24 -17.19
C ASN A 34 -6.64 16.59 -17.64
N ALA A 35 -5.62 16.59 -16.77
CA ALA A 35 -4.36 15.93 -17.05
C ALA A 35 -4.55 14.41 -17.22
N VAL A 36 -5.35 13.78 -16.35
CA VAL A 36 -5.65 12.34 -16.46
C VAL A 36 -6.47 12.02 -17.71
N ALA A 37 -7.50 12.79 -18.02
CA ALA A 37 -8.29 12.60 -19.26
C ALA A 37 -7.42 12.72 -20.50
N SER A 38 -6.56 13.75 -20.57
CA SER A 38 -5.62 13.95 -21.67
C SER A 38 -4.61 12.80 -21.79
N ALA A 39 -4.01 12.39 -20.67
CA ALA A 39 -3.01 11.32 -20.65
C ALA A 39 -3.59 9.93 -20.96
N SER A 40 -4.85 9.69 -20.60
CA SER A 40 -5.54 8.43 -20.89
C SER A 40 -6.16 8.38 -22.28
N GLY A 41 -6.43 9.51 -22.92
CA GLY A 41 -7.23 9.57 -24.15
C GLY A 41 -8.72 9.27 -23.91
N VAL A 42 -9.17 9.20 -22.68
CA VAL A 42 -10.57 8.95 -22.30
C VAL A 42 -11.28 10.27 -22.05
N SER A 43 -12.53 10.41 -22.55
CA SER A 43 -13.30 11.64 -22.37
C SER A 43 -13.61 11.92 -20.90
N LEU A 44 -13.72 13.20 -20.52
CA LEU A 44 -14.16 13.63 -19.18
C LEU A 44 -15.52 13.04 -18.80
N GLY A 45 -16.46 12.95 -19.74
CA GLY A 45 -17.77 12.34 -19.49
C GLY A 45 -17.65 10.87 -19.09
N SER A 46 -16.76 10.10 -19.73
CA SER A 46 -16.52 8.71 -19.37
C SER A 46 -15.83 8.60 -18.00
N LEU A 47 -14.87 9.48 -17.70
CA LEU A 47 -14.22 9.51 -16.39
C LEU A 47 -15.25 9.76 -15.27
N TYR A 48 -16.09 10.78 -15.43
CA TYR A 48 -17.15 11.07 -14.45
C TYR A 48 -18.21 9.97 -14.36
N HIS A 49 -18.50 9.30 -15.48
CA HIS A 49 -19.39 8.14 -15.46
C HIS A 49 -18.88 7.01 -14.57
N HIS A 50 -17.56 6.73 -14.58
CA HIS A 50 -16.97 5.65 -13.80
C HIS A 50 -16.68 6.01 -12.34
N PHE A 51 -16.25 7.23 -12.08
CA PHE A 51 -15.74 7.63 -10.76
C PHE A 51 -16.55 8.71 -10.05
N GLY A 52 -17.55 9.27 -10.71
CA GLY A 52 -18.38 10.34 -10.17
C GLY A 52 -17.71 11.70 -10.15
N ASN A 53 -16.52 11.79 -9.57
CA ASN A 53 -15.72 13.00 -9.47
C ASN A 53 -14.22 12.68 -9.40
N PHE A 54 -13.38 13.71 -9.26
CA PHE A 54 -11.93 13.54 -9.15
C PHE A 54 -11.52 12.78 -7.86
N ASP A 55 -12.18 13.05 -6.74
CA ASP A 55 -11.89 12.37 -5.49
C ASP A 55 -12.21 10.88 -5.57
N GLY A 56 -13.28 10.50 -6.29
CA GLY A 56 -13.60 9.10 -6.58
C GLY A 56 -12.54 8.40 -7.43
N LEU A 57 -11.99 9.08 -8.45
CA LEU A 57 -10.85 8.59 -9.23
C LEU A 57 -9.62 8.38 -8.35
N ALA A 58 -9.28 9.39 -7.52
CA ALA A 58 -8.13 9.32 -6.63
C ALA A 58 -8.26 8.22 -5.58
N ALA A 59 -9.47 8.04 -5.02
CA ALA A 59 -9.76 6.97 -4.08
C ALA A 59 -9.66 5.57 -4.74
N ALA A 60 -10.18 5.42 -5.97
CA ALA A 60 -10.07 4.18 -6.72
C ALA A 60 -8.61 3.85 -7.05
N LEU A 61 -7.81 4.85 -7.43
CA LEU A 61 -6.37 4.68 -7.61
C LEU A 61 -5.68 4.24 -6.31
N TYR A 62 -6.04 4.88 -5.18
CA TYR A 62 -5.49 4.52 -3.88
C TYR A 62 -5.83 3.06 -3.50
N ILE A 63 -7.07 2.62 -3.74
CA ILE A 63 -7.48 1.24 -3.52
C ILE A 63 -6.64 0.28 -4.36
N ARG A 64 -6.47 0.55 -5.67
CA ARG A 64 -5.64 -0.29 -6.55
C ARG A 64 -4.20 -0.39 -6.06
N CYS A 65 -3.58 0.75 -5.74
CA CYS A 65 -2.20 0.79 -5.25
C CYS A 65 -2.03 0.04 -3.91
N MET A 66 -3.01 0.20 -3.00
CA MET A 66 -3.01 -0.55 -1.74
C MET A 66 -3.22 -2.04 -1.93
N ASP A 67 -4.04 -2.43 -2.91
CA ASP A 67 -4.27 -3.83 -3.24
C ASP A 67 -2.99 -4.51 -3.72
N GLU A 68 -2.23 -3.86 -4.61
CA GLU A 68 -0.94 -4.37 -5.10
C GLU A 68 0.06 -4.56 -3.95
N LEU A 69 0.20 -3.56 -3.07
CA LEU A 69 1.07 -3.64 -1.90
C LEU A 69 0.65 -4.74 -0.93
N CYS A 70 -0.65 -4.82 -0.61
CA CYS A 70 -1.16 -5.82 0.33
C CYS A 70 -1.03 -7.24 -0.22
N ASP A 71 -1.24 -7.46 -1.52
CA ASP A 71 -1.07 -8.78 -2.15
C ASP A 71 0.37 -9.28 -2.02
N ASP A 72 1.36 -8.42 -2.27
CA ASP A 72 2.77 -8.80 -2.12
C ASP A 72 3.12 -9.12 -0.65
N MET A 73 2.63 -8.31 0.30
CA MET A 73 2.83 -8.56 1.72
C MET A 73 2.17 -9.86 2.20
N VAL A 74 0.90 -10.09 1.86
CA VAL A 74 0.16 -11.31 2.23
C VAL A 74 0.83 -12.55 1.63
N ALA A 75 1.21 -12.50 0.36
CA ALA A 75 1.89 -13.61 -0.32
C ALA A 75 3.23 -13.94 0.35
N SER A 76 3.99 -12.93 0.79
CA SER A 76 5.26 -13.11 1.49
C SER A 76 5.07 -13.72 2.87
N LEU A 77 4.07 -13.25 3.62
CA LEU A 77 3.78 -13.63 4.98
C LEU A 77 3.25 -15.08 5.07
N THR A 78 2.28 -15.43 4.22
CA THR A 78 1.58 -16.72 4.26
C THR A 78 2.46 -17.92 3.90
N ARG A 79 3.55 -17.70 3.18
CA ARG A 79 4.55 -18.75 2.88
C ARG A 79 5.42 -19.12 4.08
N CYS A 80 5.41 -18.31 5.14
CA CYS A 80 6.30 -18.46 6.28
C CYS A 80 5.68 -19.31 7.39
N ARG A 81 6.46 -20.26 7.91
CA ARG A 81 6.01 -21.19 8.96
C ARG A 81 6.20 -20.66 10.38
N THR A 82 7.16 -19.76 10.61
CA THR A 82 7.49 -19.19 11.92
C THR A 82 7.23 -17.70 11.96
N ALA A 83 6.97 -17.16 13.15
CA ALA A 83 6.80 -15.72 13.35
C ALA A 83 8.03 -14.92 12.86
N ARG A 84 9.23 -15.37 13.22
CA ARG A 84 10.47 -14.71 12.82
C ARG A 84 10.61 -14.58 11.30
N THR A 85 10.40 -15.68 10.57
CA THR A 85 10.52 -15.67 9.10
C THR A 85 9.42 -14.84 8.46
N GLY A 86 8.19 -14.88 9.00
CA GLY A 86 7.08 -14.12 8.47
C GLY A 86 7.21 -12.61 8.67
N ILE A 87 7.58 -12.15 9.87
CA ILE A 87 7.80 -10.72 10.12
C ILE A 87 8.96 -10.20 9.25
N ARG A 88 10.04 -10.96 9.14
CA ARG A 88 11.15 -10.59 8.25
C ARG A 88 10.71 -10.51 6.78
N ALA A 89 9.94 -11.49 6.32
CA ALA A 89 9.40 -11.49 4.96
C ALA A 89 8.48 -10.31 4.70
N TRP A 90 7.62 -9.95 5.65
CA TRP A 90 6.76 -8.77 5.57
C TRP A 90 7.56 -7.48 5.42
N VAL A 91 8.55 -7.28 6.30
CA VAL A 91 9.45 -6.11 6.27
C VAL A 91 10.19 -6.01 4.93
N THR A 92 10.79 -7.11 4.49
CA THR A 92 11.53 -7.17 3.22
C THR A 92 10.62 -6.92 2.01
N SER A 93 9.42 -7.53 2.00
CA SER A 93 8.43 -7.34 0.94
C SER A 93 8.02 -5.88 0.80
N TYR A 94 7.71 -5.20 1.90
CA TYR A 94 7.34 -3.78 1.88
C TYR A 94 8.44 -2.88 1.30
N LEU A 95 9.68 -3.05 1.76
CA LEU A 95 10.81 -2.23 1.30
C LEU A 95 11.16 -2.52 -0.16
N ARG A 96 11.14 -3.79 -0.56
CA ARG A 96 11.32 -4.21 -1.94
C ARG A 96 10.26 -3.62 -2.85
N PHE A 97 8.97 -3.75 -2.47
CA PHE A 97 7.85 -3.17 -3.21
C PHE A 97 8.01 -1.67 -3.37
N THR A 98 8.37 -0.96 -2.31
CA THR A 98 8.61 0.49 -2.36
C THR A 98 9.67 0.86 -3.39
N ARG A 99 10.73 0.06 -3.50
CA ARG A 99 11.82 0.29 -4.45
C ARG A 99 11.44 -0.07 -5.89
N GLU A 100 10.78 -1.19 -6.08
CA GLU A 100 10.41 -1.74 -7.40
C GLU A 100 9.20 -1.02 -8.01
N HIS A 101 8.27 -0.55 -7.17
CA HIS A 101 7.05 0.17 -7.56
C HIS A 101 7.05 1.60 -7.01
N ARG A 102 8.10 2.36 -7.34
CA ARG A 102 8.33 3.70 -6.78
C ARG A 102 7.15 4.65 -6.95
N ASP A 103 6.50 4.63 -8.11
CA ASP A 103 5.38 5.52 -8.42
C ASP A 103 4.14 5.18 -7.56
N VAL A 104 3.87 3.90 -7.37
CA VAL A 104 2.82 3.39 -6.47
C VAL A 104 3.10 3.82 -5.03
N ALA A 105 4.32 3.58 -4.54
CA ALA A 105 4.72 3.96 -3.20
C ALA A 105 4.65 5.49 -2.98
N LEU A 106 5.11 6.28 -3.95
CA LEU A 106 5.03 7.74 -3.91
C LEU A 106 3.59 8.22 -3.80
N PHE A 107 2.68 7.66 -4.61
CA PHE A 107 1.26 8.01 -4.55
C PHE A 107 0.65 7.64 -3.19
N LEU A 108 0.90 6.44 -2.68
CA LEU A 108 0.38 6.00 -1.38
C LEU A 108 0.84 6.90 -0.23
N HIS A 109 2.13 7.24 -0.18
CA HIS A 109 2.69 8.09 0.87
C HIS A 109 2.20 9.55 0.78
N ALA A 110 2.16 10.12 -0.42
CA ALA A 110 1.67 11.48 -0.62
C ALA A 110 0.17 11.62 -0.33
N SER A 111 -0.58 10.53 -0.48
CA SER A 111 -2.03 10.50 -0.25
C SER A 111 -2.43 10.38 1.22
N ALA A 112 -1.52 10.02 2.12
CA ALA A 112 -1.83 9.61 3.49
C ALA A 112 -2.72 10.61 4.29
N TYR A 113 -2.65 11.89 3.95
CA TYR A 113 -3.42 12.96 4.61
C TYR A 113 -4.34 13.72 3.64
N SER A 114 -4.65 13.14 2.49
CA SER A 114 -5.48 13.80 1.49
C SER A 114 -6.97 13.77 1.84
N GLY A 115 -7.70 14.84 1.48
CA GLY A 115 -9.14 14.96 1.75
C GLY A 115 -9.97 13.87 1.08
N TYR A 116 -9.57 13.37 -0.10
CA TYR A 116 -10.30 12.31 -0.79
C TYR A 116 -10.23 10.96 -0.06
N LEU A 117 -9.19 10.68 0.74
CA LEU A 117 -9.17 9.48 1.59
C LEU A 117 -10.22 9.57 2.69
N VAL A 118 -10.40 10.75 3.27
CA VAL A 118 -11.43 10.96 4.30
C VAL A 118 -12.83 10.83 3.71
N ALA A 119 -13.07 11.45 2.55
CA ALA A 119 -14.36 11.39 1.85
C ALA A 119 -14.76 9.97 1.41
N HIS A 120 -13.80 9.07 1.18
CA HIS A 120 -14.03 7.71 0.72
C HIS A 120 -13.57 6.63 1.71
N ALA A 121 -13.44 6.99 3.01
CA ALA A 121 -12.87 6.12 4.05
C ALA A 121 -13.59 4.76 4.17
N GLU A 122 -14.92 4.74 4.04
CA GLU A 122 -15.72 3.50 4.10
C GLU A 122 -15.39 2.56 2.93
N ALA A 123 -15.37 3.07 1.70
CA ALA A 123 -15.06 2.26 0.51
C ALA A 123 -13.62 1.73 0.55
N ILE A 124 -12.67 2.56 0.98
CA ILE A 124 -11.27 2.19 1.15
C ILE A 124 -11.12 1.14 2.25
N GLY A 125 -11.81 1.31 3.38
CA GLY A 125 -11.82 0.35 4.48
C GLY A 125 -12.38 -1.01 4.05
N ALA A 126 -13.51 -1.01 3.34
CA ALA A 126 -14.12 -2.24 2.82
C ALA A 126 -13.21 -2.98 1.83
N ALA A 127 -12.56 -2.25 0.92
CA ALA A 127 -11.64 -2.84 -0.05
C ALA A 127 -10.42 -3.50 0.62
N LYS A 128 -9.89 -2.92 1.70
CA LYS A 128 -8.73 -3.44 2.43
C LYS A 128 -9.08 -4.57 3.39
N ALA A 129 -10.33 -4.67 3.85
CA ALA A 129 -10.72 -5.47 5.02
C ALA A 129 -10.25 -6.92 4.94
N ALA A 130 -10.44 -7.60 3.81
CA ALA A 130 -10.10 -9.01 3.65
C ALA A 130 -8.58 -9.25 3.71
N LYS A 131 -7.78 -8.40 3.06
CA LYS A 131 -6.31 -8.53 3.02
C LYS A 131 -5.70 -8.19 4.37
N PHE A 132 -6.21 -7.14 5.00
CA PHE A 132 -5.79 -6.73 6.33
C PHE A 132 -6.16 -7.78 7.39
N ALA A 133 -7.35 -8.38 7.30
CA ALA A 133 -7.75 -9.50 8.14
C ALA A 133 -6.80 -10.70 8.00
N ALA A 134 -6.35 -11.03 6.79
CA ALA A 134 -5.40 -12.13 6.58
C ALA A 134 -4.07 -11.90 7.31
N ILE A 135 -3.54 -10.67 7.29
CA ILE A 135 -2.32 -10.31 8.03
C ILE A 135 -2.56 -10.39 9.54
N MET A 136 -3.67 -9.82 10.02
CA MET A 136 -4.02 -9.79 11.44
C MET A 136 -4.29 -11.19 11.99
N ASP A 137 -4.98 -12.06 11.27
CA ASP A 137 -5.20 -13.45 11.65
C ASP A 137 -3.89 -14.24 11.70
N TRP A 138 -3.01 -14.01 10.73
CA TRP A 138 -1.70 -14.63 10.76
C TRP A 138 -0.91 -14.23 12.02
N LEU A 139 -0.92 -12.94 12.40
CA LEU A 139 -0.28 -12.43 13.62
C LEU A 139 -0.93 -12.99 14.89
N ARG A 140 -2.25 -12.95 14.98
CA ARG A 140 -3.01 -13.43 16.15
C ARG A 140 -2.62 -14.87 16.52
N VAL A 141 -2.59 -15.76 15.52
CA VAL A 141 -2.19 -17.17 15.75
C VAL A 141 -0.77 -17.28 16.32
N ARG A 142 0.17 -16.39 15.92
CA ARG A 142 1.56 -16.41 16.43
C ARG A 142 1.67 -15.85 17.84
N VAL A 143 0.89 -14.83 18.16
CA VAL A 143 0.78 -14.31 19.53
C VAL A 143 0.19 -15.38 20.47
N GLU A 144 -0.90 -16.05 20.07
CA GLU A 144 -1.55 -17.12 20.85
C GLU A 144 -0.60 -18.32 21.10
N ARG A 145 0.31 -18.59 20.16
CA ARG A 145 1.33 -19.65 20.29
C ARG A 145 2.57 -19.22 21.07
N GLY A 146 2.64 -17.96 21.53
CA GLY A 146 3.81 -17.44 22.21
C GLY A 146 5.03 -17.25 21.30
N GLU A 147 4.85 -17.26 19.98
CA GLU A 147 5.92 -17.00 18.99
C GLU A 147 6.24 -15.50 18.88
N VAL A 148 5.30 -14.63 19.23
CA VAL A 148 5.40 -13.17 19.29
C VAL A 148 5.04 -12.70 20.67
N ALA A 149 5.67 -11.64 21.16
CA ALA A 149 5.35 -11.02 22.43
C ALA A 149 3.84 -10.72 22.55
N PRO A 150 3.22 -10.88 23.75
CA PRO A 150 1.80 -10.73 23.97
C PRO A 150 1.38 -9.24 23.97
N LEU A 151 1.55 -8.58 22.82
CA LEU A 151 1.19 -7.20 22.61
C LEU A 151 -0.16 -7.09 21.87
N PRO A 152 -0.92 -6.01 22.06
CA PRO A 152 -2.08 -5.72 21.23
C PRO A 152 -1.68 -5.67 19.74
N THR A 153 -2.48 -6.26 18.88
CA THR A 153 -2.19 -6.38 17.43
C THR A 153 -1.91 -5.03 16.79
N ALA A 154 -2.62 -3.96 17.19
CA ALA A 154 -2.38 -2.61 16.71
C ALA A 154 -0.98 -2.08 17.11
N VAL A 155 -0.47 -2.46 18.28
CA VAL A 155 0.90 -2.10 18.71
C VAL A 155 1.93 -2.85 17.86
N ILE A 156 1.70 -4.12 17.58
CA ILE A 156 2.56 -4.92 16.69
C ILE A 156 2.60 -4.28 15.30
N GLU A 157 1.45 -3.87 14.76
CA GLU A 157 1.36 -3.19 13.48
C GLU A 157 2.21 -1.91 13.47
N VAL A 158 2.09 -1.06 14.48
CA VAL A 158 2.86 0.18 14.60
C VAL A 158 4.36 -0.12 14.68
N LEU A 159 4.79 -1.14 15.44
CA LEU A 159 6.19 -1.53 15.55
C LEU A 159 6.76 -2.05 14.23
N VAL A 160 5.95 -2.71 13.40
CA VAL A 160 6.38 -3.17 12.08
C VAL A 160 6.32 -2.03 11.07
N MET A 161 5.17 -1.38 10.92
CA MET A 161 4.94 -0.42 9.84
C MET A 161 5.60 0.94 10.09
N GLY A 162 5.75 1.38 11.35
CA GLY A 162 6.33 2.68 11.68
C GLY A 162 7.72 2.88 11.08
N PRO A 163 8.71 2.03 11.37
CA PRO A 163 10.04 2.13 10.77
C PRO A 163 10.03 2.01 9.24
N LEU A 164 9.14 1.18 8.68
CA LEU A 164 9.05 0.94 7.24
C LEU A 164 8.50 2.17 6.50
N THR A 165 7.40 2.72 7.00
CA THR A 165 6.78 3.90 6.40
C THR A 165 7.70 5.12 6.51
N GLU A 166 8.42 5.28 7.61
CA GLU A 166 9.38 6.37 7.76
C GLU A 166 10.61 6.21 6.84
N ALA A 167 11.15 5.00 6.71
CA ALA A 167 12.24 4.72 5.78
C ALA A 167 11.80 5.00 4.32
N ALA A 168 10.62 4.51 3.92
CA ALA A 168 10.04 4.75 2.61
C ALA A 168 9.81 6.25 2.36
N ARG A 169 9.21 6.97 3.31
CA ARG A 169 8.95 8.41 3.22
C ARG A 169 10.23 9.21 2.98
N ARG A 170 11.30 8.91 3.72
CA ARG A 170 12.60 9.58 3.58
C ARG A 170 13.21 9.31 2.20
N TRP A 171 13.19 8.06 1.77
CA TRP A 171 13.73 7.68 0.45
C TRP A 171 12.95 8.31 -0.70
N LEU A 172 11.60 8.31 -0.62
CA LEU A 172 10.73 8.89 -1.65
C LEU A 172 10.86 10.41 -1.75
N SER A 173 11.06 11.10 -0.60
CA SER A 173 11.19 12.55 -0.58
C SER A 173 12.53 13.06 -1.08
N SER A 174 13.54 12.18 -1.22
CA SER A 174 14.93 12.54 -1.57
C SER A 174 15.54 13.62 -0.66
N THR A 175 14.92 13.89 0.51
CA THR A 175 15.35 14.94 1.44
C THR A 175 16.40 14.43 2.42
N TYR A 176 16.46 13.13 2.62
CA TYR A 176 17.36 12.48 3.57
C TYR A 176 18.12 11.36 2.87
N GLU A 177 19.39 11.23 3.21
CA GLU A 177 20.21 10.09 2.76
C GLU A 177 19.77 8.83 3.50
N ILE A 178 18.93 8.04 2.88
CA ILE A 178 18.58 6.69 3.30
C ILE A 178 18.67 5.74 2.11
N ASP A 179 19.38 4.64 2.28
CA ASP A 179 19.43 3.54 1.34
C ASP A 179 18.42 2.47 1.75
N LEU A 180 17.41 2.24 0.91
CA LEU A 180 16.44 1.17 1.17
C LEU A 180 17.07 -0.22 1.14
N ALA A 181 18.17 -0.44 0.40
CA ALA A 181 18.88 -1.70 0.42
C ALA A 181 19.58 -1.92 1.77
N GLU A 182 20.09 -0.86 2.43
CA GLU A 182 20.56 -0.94 3.80
C GLU A 182 19.44 -1.15 4.81
N ALA A 183 18.32 -0.44 4.65
CA ALA A 183 17.15 -0.64 5.47
C ALA A 183 16.63 -2.09 5.38
N GLU A 184 16.60 -2.69 4.18
CA GLU A 184 16.23 -4.08 3.95
C GLU A 184 17.17 -5.09 4.65
N ARG A 185 18.46 -4.77 4.76
CA ARG A 185 19.43 -5.62 5.49
C ARG A 185 19.27 -5.57 7.02
N HIS A 186 18.90 -4.43 7.57
CA HIS A 186 18.95 -4.20 9.02
C HIS A 186 17.57 -4.23 9.68
N LEU A 187 16.53 -3.61 9.11
CA LEU A 187 15.22 -3.49 9.73
C LEU A 187 14.54 -4.82 10.03
N PRO A 188 14.62 -5.87 9.19
CA PRO A 188 13.95 -7.13 9.48
C PRO A 188 14.37 -7.76 10.82
N ASP A 189 15.67 -7.72 11.14
CA ASP A 189 16.17 -8.28 12.41
C ASP A 189 15.92 -7.34 13.60
N LEU A 190 15.96 -6.03 13.41
CA LEU A 190 15.68 -5.06 14.46
C LEU A 190 14.22 -5.09 14.86
N ILE A 191 13.31 -5.09 13.89
CA ILE A 191 11.86 -5.20 14.12
C ILE A 191 11.54 -6.54 14.78
N TRP A 192 12.13 -7.64 14.31
CA TRP A 192 11.95 -8.93 14.96
C TRP A 192 12.38 -8.92 16.42
N ARG A 193 13.50 -8.28 16.77
CA ARG A 193 13.97 -8.16 18.16
C ARG A 193 12.98 -7.45 19.07
N SER A 194 12.23 -6.47 18.57
CA SER A 194 11.21 -5.76 19.34
C SER A 194 9.92 -6.57 19.54
N LEU A 195 9.73 -7.63 18.76
CA LEU A 195 8.50 -8.44 18.76
C LEU A 195 8.68 -9.86 19.30
N ARG A 196 9.92 -10.33 19.44
CA ARG A 196 10.18 -11.67 19.99
C ARG A 196 9.76 -11.73 21.48
N PRO A 197 9.26 -12.88 21.95
CA PRO A 197 9.02 -13.07 23.38
C PRO A 197 10.33 -12.92 24.16
N GLU A 198 10.22 -12.47 25.41
CA GLU A 198 11.35 -12.48 26.32
C GLU A 198 11.78 -13.94 26.57
N PRO A 199 13.09 -14.22 26.63
CA PRO A 199 13.55 -15.54 27.04
C PRO A 199 13.07 -15.80 28.46
N ALA A 200 12.48 -17.00 28.68
CA ALA A 200 12.06 -17.46 30.01
C ALA A 200 13.26 -17.62 30.95
#